data_8e6683558ff4fa62d9a782b5f55196c7
#
_entry.id   8e6683558ff4fa62d9a782b5f55196c7
#
_cell.length_a   1.000
_cell.length_b   1.000
_cell.length_c   1.000
_cell.angle_alpha   90.00
_cell.angle_beta   90.00
_cell.angle_gamma   90.00
#
_symmetry.space_group_name_H-M   'P 1'
#
loop_
_entity.id
_entity.type
_entity.pdbx_description
1 polymer ?
#
loop_
_entity_poly.entity_id
_entity_poly.type
_entity_poly.pdbx_seq_one_letter_code
_entity_poly.pdbx_strand_id
1 'polypeptide(L)'
;MSASSPLQVQAFNTDDVAAQIRATPGWVQHYQQMSPGHFAGRVRYLDLHGVEIYEEQMNTRVEQNFSAPQGSLAFCFDRSDNALYVLNGESRNIWITPENYQEIAVVFGPEFVQRHGLNVARLEGLFMSPLNSGQNALFSRWLSGTLTRLAETLDPPSKEALTQQLLEDCLYILDNACVRLDRGGLQRRTEERTIMKRIGEWAADSPEETLNLMELSQVAGVSLRQLQHAFKAFTGMTPTHWLRLRRLNSAHRELLAKTPNETTVAEVAMNGSFWHLGRFSSSYRALFNELPSETLKRAGTKKSPV
;
A
#
# COMPACT_ATOMS: atom_id res chain seq x y z
N MET A 1 7.49 -10.99 -38.34
CA MET A 1 8.04 -11.30 -37.00
C MET A 1 8.25 -9.97 -36.31
N SER A 2 7.36 -9.57 -35.42
CA SER A 2 7.46 -8.34 -34.65
C SER A 2 8.57 -8.56 -33.62
N ALA A 3 9.64 -7.75 -33.65
CA ALA A 3 10.66 -7.79 -32.63
C ALA A 3 10.01 -7.43 -31.30
N SER A 4 9.92 -8.39 -30.39
CA SER A 4 9.42 -8.13 -29.03
C SER A 4 10.38 -7.14 -28.36
N SER A 5 9.85 -6.00 -27.92
CA SER A 5 10.64 -5.06 -27.10
C SER A 5 11.30 -5.80 -25.93
N PRO A 6 12.57 -5.50 -25.62
CA PRO A 6 13.28 -6.19 -24.54
C PRO A 6 12.53 -6.03 -23.21
N LEU A 7 12.64 -7.05 -22.36
CA LEU A 7 12.14 -6.97 -20.97
C LEU A 7 12.94 -5.91 -20.22
N GLN A 8 12.27 -4.87 -19.76
CA GLN A 8 12.93 -3.78 -19.04
C GLN A 8 12.36 -3.65 -17.64
N VAL A 9 13.18 -3.99 -16.64
CA VAL A 9 12.86 -3.73 -15.24
C VAL A 9 13.12 -2.26 -14.94
N GLN A 10 12.09 -1.55 -14.55
CA GLN A 10 12.17 -0.18 -14.06
C GLN A 10 12.44 -0.18 -12.56
N ALA A 11 13.24 0.75 -12.05
CA ALA A 11 13.53 0.90 -10.64
C ALA A 11 13.43 2.37 -10.22
N PHE A 12 12.68 2.64 -9.17
CA PHE A 12 12.42 3.96 -8.61
C PHE A 12 12.84 3.98 -7.16
N ASN A 13 13.67 4.94 -6.77
CA ASN A 13 13.93 5.28 -5.38
C ASN A 13 13.09 6.50 -5.02
N THR A 14 12.44 6.47 -3.88
CA THR A 14 11.46 7.48 -3.48
C THR A 14 11.78 8.03 -2.09
N ASP A 15 11.57 9.32 -1.91
CA ASP A 15 11.85 10.06 -0.68
C ASP A 15 10.57 10.59 0.02
N ASP A 16 9.40 10.29 -0.55
CA ASP A 16 8.10 10.55 0.05
C ASP A 16 7.06 9.52 -0.40
N VAL A 17 5.97 9.40 0.37
CA VAL A 17 4.89 8.43 0.09
C VAL A 17 4.12 8.73 -1.20
N ALA A 18 4.06 9.98 -1.65
CA ALA A 18 3.40 10.34 -2.90
C ALA A 18 4.24 9.94 -4.11
N ALA A 19 5.57 10.02 -4.01
CA ALA A 19 6.49 9.48 -5.03
C ALA A 19 6.37 7.95 -5.11
N GLN A 20 6.23 7.27 -3.96
CA GLN A 20 6.04 5.82 -3.90
C GLN A 20 4.77 5.39 -4.65
N ILE A 21 3.64 6.07 -4.41
CA ILE A 21 2.37 5.81 -5.11
C ILE A 21 2.53 5.95 -6.64
N ARG A 22 3.22 6.99 -7.10
CA ARG A 22 3.41 7.23 -8.54
C ARG A 22 4.27 6.16 -9.23
N ALA A 23 5.06 5.43 -8.47
CA ALA A 23 5.92 4.37 -9.00
C ALA A 23 5.19 3.03 -9.25
N THR A 24 3.91 2.92 -8.89
CA THR A 24 3.05 1.74 -9.08
C THR A 24 1.83 2.10 -9.95
N PRO A 25 1.99 2.25 -11.28
CA PRO A 25 0.91 2.64 -12.17
C PRO A 25 -0.24 1.62 -12.15
N GLY A 26 -1.47 2.09 -12.42
CA GLY A 26 -2.67 1.25 -12.50
C GLY A 26 -3.34 0.96 -11.16
N TRP A 27 -2.64 1.08 -10.04
CA TRP A 27 -3.23 0.96 -8.70
C TRP A 27 -3.91 2.26 -8.28
N VAL A 28 -5.05 2.15 -7.62
CA VAL A 28 -5.66 3.28 -6.91
C VAL A 28 -5.16 3.23 -5.47
N GLN A 29 -4.33 4.21 -5.09
CA GLN A 29 -3.61 4.15 -3.81
C GLN A 29 -3.61 5.50 -3.10
N HIS A 30 -3.68 5.42 -1.76
CA HIS A 30 -3.45 6.55 -0.86
C HIS A 30 -2.61 6.08 0.33
N TYR A 31 -1.41 6.62 0.47
CA TYR A 31 -0.45 6.25 1.51
C TYR A 31 -0.28 7.35 2.55
N GLN A 32 -0.09 6.94 3.80
CA GLN A 32 0.20 7.85 4.90
C GLN A 32 1.29 7.26 5.80
N GLN A 33 2.29 8.06 6.12
CA GLN A 33 3.36 7.65 7.04
C GLN A 33 2.82 7.52 8.46
N MET A 34 3.08 6.39 9.12
CA MET A 34 2.55 6.04 10.43
C MET A 34 3.63 5.84 11.49
N SER A 35 4.93 5.84 11.13
CA SER A 35 6.04 5.82 12.09
C SER A 35 7.05 6.92 11.81
N PRO A 36 7.85 7.31 12.85
CA PRO A 36 8.86 8.34 12.73
C PRO A 36 9.95 8.04 11.72
N GLY A 37 10.49 9.07 11.09
CA GLY A 37 11.67 9.00 10.23
C GLY A 37 11.49 9.70 8.88
N HIS A 38 12.59 9.91 8.16
CA HIS A 38 12.53 10.25 6.75
C HIS A 38 12.08 9.03 5.97
N PHE A 39 11.06 9.21 5.15
CA PHE A 39 10.61 8.14 4.27
C PHE A 39 11.68 7.83 3.23
N ALA A 40 11.95 6.55 3.03
CA ALA A 40 12.75 6.05 1.94
C ALA A 40 12.09 4.77 1.42
N GLY A 41 11.75 4.78 0.16
CA GLY A 41 11.12 3.66 -0.52
C GLY A 41 11.85 3.28 -1.79
N ARG A 42 11.53 2.10 -2.28
CA ARG A 42 11.98 1.60 -3.57
C ARG A 42 10.86 0.79 -4.21
N VAL A 43 10.63 1.04 -5.50
CA VAL A 43 9.76 0.21 -6.33
C VAL A 43 10.57 -0.35 -7.49
N ARG A 44 10.44 -1.64 -7.76
CA ARG A 44 10.83 -2.26 -9.02
C ARG A 44 9.59 -2.74 -9.75
N TYR A 45 9.55 -2.51 -11.04
CA TYR A 45 8.40 -2.78 -11.89
C TYR A 45 8.80 -3.46 -13.18
N LEU A 46 8.06 -4.48 -13.57
CA LEU A 46 8.21 -5.15 -14.87
C LEU A 46 6.84 -5.39 -15.49
N ASP A 47 6.64 -4.89 -16.71
CA ASP A 47 5.46 -5.15 -17.53
C ASP A 47 5.73 -6.26 -18.55
N LEU A 48 4.93 -7.33 -18.49
CA LEU A 48 4.94 -8.47 -19.40
C LEU A 48 3.75 -8.44 -20.38
N HIS A 49 3.14 -7.27 -20.62
CA HIS A 49 1.98 -7.07 -21.49
C HIS A 49 0.75 -7.88 -21.00
N GLY A 50 0.18 -7.43 -19.91
CA GLY A 50 -1.00 -8.01 -19.28
C GLY A 50 -0.71 -8.85 -18.03
N VAL A 51 0.56 -9.04 -17.69
CA VAL A 51 1.00 -9.50 -16.37
C VAL A 51 2.09 -8.56 -15.88
N GLU A 52 1.94 -8.03 -14.69
CA GLU A 52 2.87 -7.06 -14.10
C GLU A 52 3.49 -7.63 -12.82
N ILE A 53 4.74 -7.29 -12.58
CA ILE A 53 5.43 -7.62 -11.33
C ILE A 53 5.84 -6.33 -10.67
N TYR A 54 5.43 -6.16 -9.40
CA TYR A 54 5.83 -5.06 -8.54
C TYR A 54 6.62 -5.60 -7.36
N GLU A 55 7.73 -4.99 -7.05
CA GLU A 55 8.40 -5.17 -5.76
C GLU A 55 8.45 -3.83 -5.07
N GLU A 56 7.85 -3.74 -3.89
CA GLU A 56 7.79 -2.54 -3.08
C GLU A 56 8.59 -2.71 -1.78
N GLN A 57 9.35 -1.68 -1.42
CA GLN A 57 10.09 -1.60 -0.16
C GLN A 57 9.88 -0.23 0.46
N MET A 58 9.65 -0.18 1.78
CA MET A 58 9.50 1.06 2.54
C MET A 58 10.15 0.90 3.91
N ASN A 59 10.90 1.92 4.35
CA ASN A 59 11.59 1.91 5.63
C ASN A 59 10.67 2.23 6.81
N THR A 60 9.69 3.11 6.63
CA THR A 60 8.74 3.53 7.66
C THR A 60 7.47 2.70 7.59
N ARG A 61 6.74 2.62 8.70
CA ARG A 61 5.38 2.10 8.73
C ARG A 61 4.46 3.01 7.91
N VAL A 62 3.65 2.43 7.04
CA VAL A 62 2.74 3.15 6.15
C VAL A 62 1.33 2.58 6.26
N GLU A 63 0.33 3.45 6.33
CA GLU A 63 -1.04 3.08 6.02
C GLU A 63 -1.22 3.17 4.51
N GLN A 64 -1.62 2.07 3.92
CA GLN A 64 -1.98 1.95 2.52
C GLN A 64 -3.48 1.75 2.40
N ASN A 65 -4.18 2.67 1.74
CA ASN A 65 -5.54 2.46 1.25
C ASN A 65 -5.45 2.26 -0.25
N PHE A 66 -5.88 1.10 -0.74
CA PHE A 66 -5.61 0.74 -2.13
C PHE A 66 -6.66 -0.21 -2.73
N SER A 67 -6.70 -0.20 -4.05
CA SER A 67 -7.36 -1.21 -4.89
C SER A 67 -6.42 -1.62 -6.00
N ALA A 68 -6.40 -2.91 -6.33
CA ALA A 68 -5.68 -3.40 -7.50
C ALA A 68 -6.30 -2.82 -8.79
N PRO A 69 -5.63 -2.88 -9.94
CA PRO A 69 -6.19 -2.45 -11.21
C PRO A 69 -7.53 -3.12 -11.50
N GLN A 70 -8.50 -2.37 -12.05
CA GLN A 70 -9.84 -2.87 -12.27
C GLN A 70 -9.87 -4.13 -13.15
N GLY A 71 -10.62 -5.14 -12.74
CA GLY A 71 -10.74 -6.42 -13.44
C GLY A 71 -9.50 -7.33 -13.33
N SER A 72 -8.46 -6.91 -12.58
CA SER A 72 -7.26 -7.71 -12.36
C SER A 72 -7.40 -8.70 -11.21
N LEU A 73 -6.46 -9.65 -11.16
CA LEU A 73 -6.23 -10.55 -10.04
C LEU A 73 -4.76 -10.41 -9.60
N ALA A 74 -4.52 -10.00 -8.37
CA ALA A 74 -3.18 -9.81 -7.84
C ALA A 74 -2.85 -10.81 -6.74
N PHE A 75 -1.62 -11.31 -6.76
CA PHE A 75 -1.01 -12.18 -5.76
C PHE A 75 0.13 -11.41 -5.09
N CYS A 76 -0.10 -10.95 -3.86
CA CYS A 76 0.83 -10.14 -3.09
C CYS A 76 1.52 -10.98 -2.03
N PHE A 77 2.81 -11.13 -2.13
CA PHE A 77 3.65 -11.90 -1.21
C PHE A 77 4.32 -10.92 -0.24
N ASP A 78 3.71 -10.72 0.92
CA ASP A 78 4.29 -9.95 2.02
C ASP A 78 5.45 -10.75 2.63
N ARG A 79 6.64 -10.18 2.60
CA ARG A 79 7.86 -10.81 3.11
C ARG A 79 8.05 -10.60 4.61
N SER A 80 7.24 -9.73 5.23
CA SER A 80 7.31 -9.44 6.66
C SER A 80 6.68 -10.55 7.50
N ASP A 81 5.56 -11.12 7.02
CA ASP A 81 4.83 -12.22 7.67
C ASP A 81 4.86 -13.53 6.88
N ASN A 82 5.49 -13.55 5.70
CA ASN A 82 5.54 -14.65 4.74
C ASN A 82 4.15 -15.12 4.27
N ALA A 83 3.17 -14.23 4.25
CA ALA A 83 1.83 -14.51 3.78
C ALA A 83 1.64 -14.14 2.31
N LEU A 84 0.78 -14.90 1.64
CA LEU A 84 0.18 -14.52 0.36
C LEU A 84 -1.16 -13.84 0.65
N TYR A 85 -1.38 -12.69 0.03
CA TYR A 85 -2.67 -12.00 -0.04
C TYR A 85 -3.15 -12.00 -1.48
N VAL A 86 -4.40 -12.41 -1.69
CA VAL A 86 -5.06 -12.33 -3.00
C VAL A 86 -5.94 -11.10 -3.03
N LEU A 87 -5.87 -10.33 -4.11
CA LEU A 87 -6.59 -9.07 -4.28
C LEU A 87 -7.28 -9.04 -5.64
N ASN A 88 -8.39 -8.31 -5.70
CA ASN A 88 -9.05 -7.98 -6.95
C ASN A 88 -9.20 -6.46 -7.10
N GLY A 89 -9.51 -6.00 -8.31
CA GLY A 89 -9.70 -4.59 -8.61
C GLY A 89 -11.01 -3.98 -8.09
N GLU A 90 -11.91 -4.76 -7.52
CA GLU A 90 -13.24 -4.30 -7.09
C GLU A 90 -13.29 -3.95 -5.60
N SER A 91 -12.37 -4.50 -4.80
CA SER A 91 -12.34 -4.26 -3.35
C SER A 91 -11.37 -3.14 -2.99
N ARG A 92 -11.85 -2.26 -2.10
CA ARG A 92 -10.98 -1.29 -1.42
C ARG A 92 -10.42 -1.93 -0.16
N ASN A 93 -9.13 -1.78 0.02
CA ASN A 93 -8.40 -2.43 1.08
C ASN A 93 -7.66 -1.40 1.93
N ILE A 94 -7.53 -1.68 3.23
CA ILE A 94 -6.66 -0.95 4.14
C ILE A 94 -5.61 -1.90 4.68
N TRP A 95 -4.36 -1.48 4.63
CA TRP A 95 -3.22 -2.20 5.17
C TRP A 95 -2.35 -1.26 6.00
N ILE A 96 -1.81 -1.74 7.10
CA ILE A 96 -0.80 -1.00 7.86
C ILE A 96 0.46 -1.84 7.88
N THR A 97 1.43 -1.42 7.09
CA THR A 97 2.71 -2.12 6.95
C THR A 97 3.51 -2.05 8.24
N PRO A 98 4.37 -3.02 8.54
CA PRO A 98 5.44 -2.85 9.52
C PRO A 98 6.50 -1.85 9.02
N GLU A 99 7.46 -1.50 9.88
CA GLU A 99 8.69 -0.85 9.44
C GLU A 99 9.55 -1.83 8.64
N ASN A 100 10.33 -1.32 7.69
CA ASN A 100 11.15 -2.11 6.76
C ASN A 100 10.32 -3.13 5.95
N TYR A 101 9.14 -2.68 5.54
CA TYR A 101 8.20 -3.48 4.73
C TYR A 101 8.80 -3.86 3.39
N GLN A 102 8.52 -5.08 2.98
CA GLN A 102 8.88 -5.61 1.66
C GLN A 102 7.77 -6.51 1.15
N GLU A 103 7.30 -6.23 -0.05
CA GLU A 103 6.30 -7.01 -0.76
C GLU A 103 6.76 -7.24 -2.20
N ILE A 104 6.33 -8.35 -2.78
CA ILE A 104 6.39 -8.55 -4.22
C ILE A 104 5.03 -9.06 -4.69
N ALA A 105 4.49 -8.43 -5.74
CA ALA A 105 3.19 -8.77 -6.29
C ALA A 105 3.29 -9.19 -7.75
N VAL A 106 2.48 -10.16 -8.13
CA VAL A 106 2.18 -10.53 -9.51
C VAL A 106 0.74 -10.13 -9.80
N VAL A 107 0.52 -9.28 -10.78
CA VAL A 107 -0.79 -8.76 -11.16
C VAL A 107 -1.15 -9.27 -12.55
N PHE A 108 -2.19 -10.09 -12.64
CA PHE A 108 -2.78 -10.54 -13.89
C PHE A 108 -3.86 -9.56 -14.30
N GLY A 109 -3.63 -8.85 -15.40
CA GLY A 109 -4.56 -7.85 -15.94
C GLY A 109 -5.88 -8.44 -16.45
N PRO A 110 -6.90 -7.60 -16.69
CA PRO A 110 -8.25 -8.07 -17.00
C PRO A 110 -8.34 -8.95 -18.26
N GLU A 111 -7.61 -8.60 -19.31
CA GLU A 111 -7.58 -9.41 -20.55
C GLU A 111 -6.93 -10.78 -20.32
N PHE A 112 -5.90 -10.84 -19.48
CA PHE A 112 -5.23 -12.08 -19.12
C PHE A 112 -6.16 -12.97 -18.27
N VAL A 113 -6.83 -12.38 -17.25
CA VAL A 113 -7.82 -13.06 -16.41
C VAL A 113 -8.95 -13.65 -17.25
N GLN A 114 -9.49 -12.88 -18.19
CA GLN A 114 -10.55 -13.34 -19.08
C GLN A 114 -10.08 -14.46 -20.02
N ARG A 115 -8.93 -14.30 -20.66
CA ARG A 115 -8.35 -15.27 -21.61
C ARG A 115 -8.09 -16.63 -20.98
N HIS A 116 -7.64 -16.67 -19.72
CA HIS A 116 -7.35 -17.90 -19.01
C HIS A 116 -8.52 -18.42 -18.18
N GLY A 117 -9.70 -17.78 -18.26
CA GLY A 117 -10.91 -18.21 -17.58
C GLY A 117 -10.77 -18.25 -16.05
N LEU A 118 -9.96 -17.35 -15.47
CA LEU A 118 -9.75 -17.30 -14.02
C LEU A 118 -11.04 -16.86 -13.32
N ASN A 119 -11.62 -17.73 -12.52
CA ASN A 119 -12.87 -17.45 -11.82
C ASN A 119 -12.60 -16.69 -10.52
N VAL A 120 -12.50 -15.35 -10.62
CA VAL A 120 -12.23 -14.44 -9.49
C VAL A 120 -13.30 -14.54 -8.41
N ALA A 121 -14.58 -14.79 -8.77
CA ALA A 121 -15.67 -14.92 -7.79
C ALA A 121 -15.47 -16.09 -6.82
N ARG A 122 -14.80 -17.17 -7.23
CA ARG A 122 -14.48 -18.28 -6.32
C ARG A 122 -13.47 -17.92 -5.24
N LEU A 123 -12.73 -16.83 -5.41
CA LEU A 123 -11.70 -16.36 -4.48
C LEU A 123 -12.23 -15.30 -3.50
N GLU A 124 -13.49 -14.87 -3.60
CA GLU A 124 -14.05 -13.77 -2.83
C GLU A 124 -13.85 -13.92 -1.31
N GLY A 125 -14.01 -15.13 -0.78
CA GLY A 125 -13.78 -15.41 0.65
C GLY A 125 -12.29 -15.40 1.09
N LEU A 126 -11.35 -15.32 0.15
CA LEU A 126 -9.90 -15.34 0.41
C LEU A 126 -9.27 -13.95 0.35
N PHE A 127 -9.95 -12.97 -0.28
CA PHE A 127 -9.39 -11.63 -0.44
C PHE A 127 -8.96 -11.02 0.89
N MET A 128 -7.78 -10.43 0.90
CA MET A 128 -7.15 -9.84 2.10
C MET A 128 -6.99 -10.80 3.28
N SER A 129 -7.10 -12.10 3.06
CA SER A 129 -6.81 -13.10 4.09
C SER A 129 -5.36 -13.55 3.99
N PRO A 130 -4.59 -13.57 5.11
CA PRO A 130 -3.23 -14.09 5.07
C PRO A 130 -3.25 -15.60 4.79
N LEU A 131 -2.75 -15.98 3.63
CA LEU A 131 -2.66 -17.36 3.20
C LEU A 131 -1.22 -17.85 3.42
N ASN A 132 -1.04 -18.80 4.34
CA ASN A 132 0.28 -19.29 4.69
C ASN A 132 0.60 -20.59 3.95
N SER A 133 1.69 -20.57 3.20
CA SER A 133 2.28 -21.74 2.54
C SER A 133 3.78 -21.76 2.80
N GLY A 134 4.36 -22.96 2.91
CA GLY A 134 5.82 -23.09 2.98
C GLY A 134 6.56 -22.58 1.74
N GLN A 135 5.85 -22.33 0.65
CA GLN A 135 6.40 -21.86 -0.62
C GLN A 135 6.43 -20.33 -0.76
N ASN A 136 5.63 -19.58 0.01
CA ASN A 136 5.53 -18.12 -0.11
C ASN A 136 6.90 -17.43 -0.07
N ALA A 137 7.71 -17.75 0.94
CA ALA A 137 9.04 -17.17 1.11
C ALA A 137 10.05 -17.60 0.03
N LEU A 138 9.92 -18.82 -0.49
CA LEU A 138 10.79 -19.33 -1.57
C LEU A 138 10.43 -18.63 -2.89
N PHE A 139 9.15 -18.57 -3.21
CA PHE A 139 8.66 -17.94 -4.44
C PHE A 139 8.94 -16.44 -4.46
N SER A 140 8.66 -15.70 -3.37
CA SER A 140 8.93 -14.27 -3.30
C SER A 140 10.43 -13.94 -3.45
N ARG A 141 11.33 -14.77 -2.91
CA ARG A 141 12.79 -14.63 -3.12
C ARG A 141 13.20 -14.97 -4.55
N TRP A 142 12.66 -16.02 -5.13
CA TRP A 142 12.91 -16.38 -6.51
C TRP A 142 12.48 -15.28 -7.46
N LEU A 143 11.29 -14.72 -7.25
CA LEU A 143 10.73 -13.64 -8.07
C LEU A 143 11.56 -12.35 -7.97
N SER A 144 11.97 -11.95 -6.75
CA SER A 144 12.86 -10.81 -6.52
C SER A 144 14.24 -11.02 -7.19
N GLY A 145 14.81 -12.23 -7.11
CA GLY A 145 16.05 -12.60 -7.81
C GLY A 145 15.88 -12.61 -9.34
N THR A 146 14.70 -12.98 -9.83
CA THR A 146 14.38 -12.94 -11.26
C THR A 146 14.32 -11.50 -11.78
N LEU A 147 13.68 -10.56 -11.05
CA LEU A 147 13.73 -9.14 -11.39
C LEU A 147 15.16 -8.61 -11.44
N THR A 148 16.04 -9.04 -10.54
CA THR A 148 17.45 -8.62 -10.55
C THR A 148 18.17 -9.15 -11.79
N ARG A 149 18.02 -10.45 -12.10
CA ARG A 149 18.63 -11.06 -13.29
C ARG A 149 18.12 -10.44 -14.58
N LEU A 150 16.81 -10.19 -14.70
CA LEU A 150 16.23 -9.57 -15.91
C LEU A 150 16.70 -8.14 -16.15
N ALA A 151 17.08 -7.41 -15.09
CA ALA A 151 17.69 -6.09 -15.22
C ALA A 151 19.12 -6.13 -15.79
N GLU A 152 19.80 -7.26 -15.72
CA GLU A 152 21.22 -7.42 -16.08
C GLU A 152 21.45 -8.30 -17.31
N THR A 153 20.44 -9.10 -17.73
CA THR A 153 20.61 -10.08 -18.81
C THR A 153 20.41 -9.49 -20.20
N LEU A 154 21.25 -9.91 -21.14
CA LEU A 154 21.10 -9.60 -22.57
C LEU A 154 20.19 -10.60 -23.32
N ASP A 155 19.92 -11.76 -22.73
CA ASP A 155 19.08 -12.82 -23.30
C ASP A 155 18.00 -13.25 -22.29
N PRO A 156 16.89 -12.47 -22.16
CA PRO A 156 15.81 -12.79 -21.25
C PRO A 156 14.95 -13.94 -21.80
N PRO A 157 14.25 -14.70 -20.91
CA PRO A 157 13.27 -15.69 -21.34
C PRO A 157 12.13 -15.03 -22.14
N SER A 158 11.38 -15.82 -22.92
CA SER A 158 10.22 -15.28 -23.61
C SER A 158 9.17 -14.78 -22.58
N LYS A 159 8.48 -13.69 -22.92
CA LYS A 159 7.41 -13.12 -22.09
C LYS A 159 6.31 -14.16 -21.83
N GLU A 160 5.95 -14.90 -22.85
CA GLU A 160 4.91 -15.92 -22.80
C GLU A 160 5.29 -17.05 -21.84
N ALA A 161 6.54 -17.54 -21.90
CA ALA A 161 7.02 -18.58 -20.99
C ALA A 161 7.03 -18.09 -19.54
N LEU A 162 7.49 -16.87 -19.32
CA LEU A 162 7.53 -16.29 -17.97
C LEU A 162 6.12 -16.04 -17.42
N THR A 163 5.19 -15.51 -18.21
CA THR A 163 3.81 -15.26 -17.75
C THR A 163 3.07 -16.56 -17.46
N GLN A 164 3.28 -17.61 -18.27
CA GLN A 164 2.69 -18.92 -18.02
C GLN A 164 3.23 -19.54 -16.72
N GLN A 165 4.54 -19.48 -16.51
CA GLN A 165 5.18 -19.97 -15.28
C GLN A 165 4.65 -19.24 -14.04
N LEU A 166 4.51 -17.89 -14.10
CA LEU A 166 3.97 -17.09 -13.02
C LEU A 166 2.54 -17.48 -12.66
N LEU A 167 1.69 -17.73 -13.67
CA LEU A 167 0.32 -18.18 -13.44
C LEU A 167 0.28 -19.54 -12.74
N GLU A 168 1.04 -20.53 -13.25
CA GLU A 168 1.08 -21.88 -12.69
C GLU A 168 1.59 -21.87 -11.25
N ASP A 169 2.66 -21.13 -10.97
CA ASP A 169 3.23 -21.01 -9.63
C ASP A 169 2.29 -20.32 -8.65
N CYS A 170 1.66 -19.20 -9.04
CA CYS A 170 0.71 -18.49 -8.21
C CYS A 170 -0.51 -19.36 -7.86
N LEU A 171 -1.09 -20.06 -8.84
CA LEU A 171 -2.23 -20.95 -8.63
C LEU A 171 -1.84 -22.16 -7.76
N TYR A 172 -0.67 -22.75 -7.97
CA TYR A 172 -0.17 -23.86 -7.17
C TYR A 172 0.04 -23.46 -5.70
N ILE A 173 0.62 -22.27 -5.45
CA ILE A 173 0.83 -21.76 -4.09
C ILE A 173 -0.52 -21.47 -3.42
N LEU A 174 -1.46 -20.87 -4.14
CA LEU A 174 -2.81 -20.60 -3.66
C LEU A 174 -3.52 -21.88 -3.24
N ASP A 175 -3.50 -22.91 -4.09
CA ASP A 175 -4.16 -24.19 -3.83
C ASP A 175 -3.58 -24.86 -2.57
N ASN A 176 -2.26 -24.90 -2.44
CA ASN A 176 -1.59 -25.41 -1.24
C ASN A 176 -1.91 -24.61 0.03
N ALA A 177 -2.08 -23.29 -0.09
CA ALA A 177 -2.44 -22.45 1.04
C ALA A 177 -3.90 -22.69 1.45
N CYS A 178 -4.81 -22.87 0.49
CA CYS A 178 -6.23 -23.17 0.75
C CYS A 178 -6.46 -24.48 1.48
N VAL A 179 -5.67 -25.50 1.20
CA VAL A 179 -5.74 -26.80 1.92
C VAL A 179 -5.44 -26.65 3.42
N ARG A 180 -4.63 -25.67 3.81
CA ARG A 180 -4.20 -25.41 5.18
C ARG A 180 -5.04 -24.39 5.94
N LEU A 181 -6.09 -23.86 5.31
CA LEU A 181 -6.95 -22.84 5.95
C LEU A 181 -7.71 -23.44 7.13
N ASP A 182 -7.37 -22.98 8.33
CA ASP A 182 -8.16 -23.24 9.53
C ASP A 182 -9.40 -22.32 9.54
N ARG A 183 -10.58 -22.91 9.32
CA ARG A 183 -11.87 -22.21 9.25
C ARG A 183 -12.25 -21.48 10.56
N GLY A 184 -11.73 -21.91 11.70
CA GLY A 184 -12.02 -21.27 13.00
C GLY A 184 -11.27 -19.95 13.24
N GLY A 185 -10.06 -19.80 12.70
CA GLY A 185 -9.26 -18.58 12.78
C GLY A 185 -9.77 -17.46 11.87
N LEU A 186 -10.41 -17.81 10.76
CA LEU A 186 -11.01 -16.84 9.82
C LEU A 186 -12.17 -16.07 10.43
N GLN A 187 -13.02 -16.70 11.23
CA GLN A 187 -14.27 -16.10 11.72
C GLN A 187 -14.04 -15.00 12.78
N ARG A 188 -13.05 -15.13 13.67
CA ARG A 188 -12.71 -14.09 14.67
C ARG A 188 -12.08 -12.85 14.06
N ARG A 189 -11.31 -12.98 12.99
CA ARG A 189 -10.70 -11.86 12.27
C ARG A 189 -11.68 -11.11 11.36
N THR A 190 -12.88 -11.67 11.16
CA THR A 190 -13.88 -11.09 10.24
C THR A 190 -14.51 -9.82 10.79
N GLU A 191 -14.79 -9.73 12.11
CA GLU A 191 -15.41 -8.54 12.71
C GLU A 191 -14.47 -7.33 12.71
N GLU A 192 -13.23 -7.51 13.21
CA GLU A 192 -12.23 -6.45 13.24
C GLU A 192 -11.87 -5.97 11.82
N ARG A 193 -11.77 -6.90 10.88
CA ARG A 193 -11.58 -6.56 9.44
C ARG A 193 -12.74 -5.81 8.86
N THR A 194 -13.96 -6.18 9.17
CA THR A 194 -15.17 -5.47 8.71
C THR A 194 -15.18 -4.04 9.22
N ILE A 195 -14.82 -3.83 10.48
CA ILE A 195 -14.66 -2.49 11.07
C ILE A 195 -13.60 -1.70 10.32
N MET A 196 -12.41 -2.29 10.13
CA MET A 196 -11.30 -1.63 9.46
C MET A 196 -11.58 -1.39 7.97
N LYS A 197 -12.30 -2.29 7.30
CA LYS A 197 -12.73 -2.10 5.92
C LYS A 197 -13.63 -0.87 5.77
N ARG A 198 -14.65 -0.70 6.62
CA ARG A 198 -15.54 0.49 6.61
C ARG A 198 -14.76 1.78 6.83
N ILE A 199 -13.78 1.75 7.75
CA ILE A 199 -12.90 2.89 8.01
C ILE A 199 -12.01 3.17 6.81
N GLY A 200 -11.47 2.14 6.15
CA GLY A 200 -10.67 2.26 4.95
C GLY A 200 -11.46 2.81 3.76
N GLU A 201 -12.68 2.35 3.56
CA GLU A 201 -13.60 2.87 2.53
C GLU A 201 -13.87 4.36 2.75
N TRP A 202 -14.24 4.76 3.98
CA TRP A 202 -14.39 6.17 4.32
C TRP A 202 -13.09 6.96 4.09
N ALA A 203 -11.96 6.44 4.57
CA ALA A 203 -10.67 7.13 4.46
C ALA A 203 -10.22 7.33 3.01
N ALA A 204 -10.61 6.44 2.10
CA ALA A 204 -10.34 6.55 0.67
C ALA A 204 -11.26 7.55 -0.03
N ASP A 205 -12.53 7.63 0.39
CA ASP A 205 -13.52 8.58 -0.17
C ASP A 205 -13.31 10.00 0.34
N SER A 206 -12.76 10.15 1.55
CA SER A 206 -12.58 11.43 2.24
C SER A 206 -11.16 11.57 2.82
N PRO A 207 -10.11 11.57 1.98
CA PRO A 207 -8.72 11.51 2.43
C PRO A 207 -8.28 12.74 3.24
N GLU A 208 -8.92 13.88 3.01
CA GLU A 208 -8.63 15.15 3.69
C GLU A 208 -9.58 15.45 4.87
N GLU A 209 -10.65 14.67 5.03
CA GLU A 209 -11.61 14.88 6.10
C GLU A 209 -11.02 14.49 7.45
N THR A 210 -11.23 15.38 8.44
CA THR A 210 -10.79 15.17 9.82
C THR A 210 -11.98 14.79 10.70
N LEU A 211 -12.08 13.52 11.07
CA LEU A 211 -13.05 13.07 12.04
C LEU A 211 -12.54 13.18 13.48
N ASN A 212 -13.50 13.32 14.40
CA ASN A 212 -13.28 13.03 15.80
C ASN A 212 -13.55 11.54 16.11
N LEU A 213 -13.28 11.11 17.33
CA LEU A 213 -13.41 9.70 17.73
C LEU A 213 -14.85 9.17 17.68
N MET A 214 -15.83 10.05 17.96
CA MET A 214 -17.27 9.68 17.94
C MET A 214 -17.74 9.48 16.50
N GLU A 215 -17.38 10.39 15.61
CA GLU A 215 -17.69 10.31 14.17
C GLU A 215 -17.07 9.05 13.57
N LEU A 216 -15.82 8.74 13.92
CA LEU A 216 -15.16 7.52 13.47
C LEU A 216 -15.89 6.25 13.95
N SER A 217 -16.43 6.26 15.17
CA SER A 217 -17.23 5.13 15.68
C SER A 217 -18.56 4.97 14.93
N GLN A 218 -19.16 6.09 14.50
CA GLN A 218 -20.37 6.09 13.65
C GLN A 218 -20.09 5.54 12.26
N VAL A 219 -19.00 5.98 11.62
CA VAL A 219 -18.53 5.43 10.33
C VAL A 219 -18.31 3.92 10.43
N ALA A 220 -17.66 3.47 11.48
CA ALA A 220 -17.41 2.06 11.72
C ALA A 220 -18.67 1.26 12.08
N GLY A 221 -19.75 1.92 12.55
CA GLY A 221 -20.99 1.31 13.00
C GLY A 221 -20.84 0.47 14.28
N VAL A 222 -19.94 0.90 15.20
CA VAL A 222 -19.63 0.17 16.43
C VAL A 222 -19.45 1.12 17.62
N SER A 223 -19.49 0.57 18.83
CA SER A 223 -19.19 1.34 20.05
C SER A 223 -17.72 1.75 20.11
N LEU A 224 -17.44 2.81 20.89
CA LEU A 224 -16.03 3.27 21.10
C LEU A 224 -15.13 2.16 21.63
N ARG A 225 -15.65 1.29 22.49
CA ARG A 225 -14.88 0.15 23.04
C ARG A 225 -14.51 -0.85 21.95
N GLN A 226 -15.46 -1.22 21.08
CA GLN A 226 -15.22 -2.11 19.94
C GLN A 226 -14.24 -1.48 18.95
N LEU A 227 -14.40 -0.17 18.66
CA LEU A 227 -13.47 0.59 17.82
C LEU A 227 -12.05 0.53 18.37
N GLN A 228 -11.85 0.84 19.67
CA GLN A 228 -10.53 0.78 20.31
C GLN A 228 -9.91 -0.61 20.23
N HIS A 229 -10.72 -1.66 20.47
CA HIS A 229 -10.29 -3.04 20.41
C HIS A 229 -9.85 -3.41 18.97
N ALA A 230 -10.69 -3.12 17.98
CA ALA A 230 -10.38 -3.40 16.56
C ALA A 230 -9.11 -2.68 16.09
N PHE A 231 -8.96 -1.38 16.42
CA PHE A 231 -7.73 -0.64 16.11
C PHE A 231 -6.50 -1.25 16.76
N LYS A 232 -6.57 -1.58 18.04
CA LYS A 232 -5.42 -2.17 18.74
C LYS A 232 -5.04 -3.53 18.16
N ALA A 233 -6.03 -4.35 17.84
CA ALA A 233 -5.82 -5.68 17.27
C ALA A 233 -5.25 -5.61 15.85
N PHE A 234 -5.77 -4.70 15.01
CA PHE A 234 -5.42 -4.62 13.60
C PHE A 234 -4.19 -3.75 13.32
N THR A 235 -4.07 -2.61 14.01
CA THR A 235 -3.02 -1.61 13.72
C THR A 235 -1.92 -1.55 14.79
N GLY A 236 -2.15 -2.11 15.96
CA GLY A 236 -1.28 -1.96 17.12
C GLY A 236 -1.36 -0.58 17.79
N MET A 237 -2.17 0.37 17.29
CA MET A 237 -2.29 1.73 17.83
C MET A 237 -3.71 2.07 18.28
N THR A 238 -3.89 3.20 18.95
CA THR A 238 -5.23 3.70 19.32
C THR A 238 -5.83 4.50 18.17
N PRO A 239 -7.19 4.55 18.02
CA PRO A 239 -7.82 5.35 16.99
C PRO A 239 -7.50 6.85 17.12
N THR A 240 -7.37 7.38 18.33
CA THR A 240 -6.97 8.79 18.55
C THR A 240 -5.56 9.08 18.02
N HIS A 241 -4.64 8.14 18.22
CA HIS A 241 -3.27 8.29 17.70
C HIS A 241 -3.28 8.23 16.17
N TRP A 242 -4.01 7.30 15.59
CA TRP A 242 -4.19 7.16 14.15
C TRP A 242 -4.78 8.43 13.52
N LEU A 243 -5.87 8.98 14.08
CA LEU A 243 -6.47 10.24 13.62
C LEU A 243 -5.47 11.41 13.65
N ARG A 244 -4.62 11.46 14.70
CA ARG A 244 -3.57 12.48 14.77
C ARG A 244 -2.53 12.33 13.69
N LEU A 245 -2.08 11.10 13.40
CA LEU A 245 -1.12 10.84 12.32
C LEU A 245 -1.71 11.22 10.95
N ARG A 246 -2.97 10.90 10.69
CA ARG A 246 -3.65 11.30 9.45
C ARG A 246 -3.67 12.82 9.27
N ARG A 247 -3.99 13.57 10.32
CA ARG A 247 -3.96 15.05 10.28
C ARG A 247 -2.55 15.61 10.03
N LEU A 248 -1.51 15.00 10.60
CA LEU A 248 -0.12 15.38 10.32
C LEU A 248 0.26 15.09 8.86
N ASN A 249 -0.18 13.96 8.31
CA ASN A 249 0.05 13.61 6.90
C ASN A 249 -0.70 14.57 5.95
N SER A 250 -1.95 14.98 6.28
CA SER A 250 -2.67 15.98 5.51
C SER A 250 -1.94 17.32 5.51
N ALA A 251 -1.48 17.79 6.68
CA ALA A 251 -0.67 19.00 6.79
C ALA A 251 0.65 18.87 5.98
N HIS A 252 1.28 17.71 6.00
CA HIS A 252 2.51 17.47 5.22
C HIS A 252 2.26 17.57 3.71
N ARG A 253 1.19 16.95 3.20
CA ARG A 253 0.80 17.06 1.78
C ARG A 253 0.51 18.51 1.40
N GLU A 254 -0.21 19.25 2.24
CA GLU A 254 -0.52 20.67 2.00
C GLU A 254 0.75 21.51 1.93
N LEU A 255 1.72 21.29 2.83
CA LEU A 255 3.00 21.98 2.82
C LEU A 255 3.85 21.64 1.59
N LEU A 256 3.80 20.40 1.09
CA LEU A 256 4.48 19.99 -0.14
C LEU A 256 3.81 20.54 -1.41
N ALA A 257 2.49 20.74 -1.37
CA ALA A 257 1.71 21.23 -2.51
C ALA A 257 1.79 22.75 -2.72
N LYS A 258 2.11 23.51 -1.67
CA LYS A 258 2.09 24.98 -1.68
C LYS A 258 3.49 25.58 -1.52
N THR A 259 3.64 26.83 -1.93
CA THR A 259 4.86 27.63 -1.74
C THR A 259 4.72 28.55 -0.53
N PRO A 260 5.85 29.12 0.03
CA PRO A 260 5.79 30.09 1.12
C PRO A 260 4.98 31.38 0.80
N ASN A 261 4.73 31.67 -0.48
CA ASN A 261 3.92 32.79 -0.90
C ASN A 261 2.41 32.47 -0.92
N GLU A 262 2.04 31.20 -0.94
CA GLU A 262 0.65 30.72 -1.02
C GLU A 262 0.06 30.35 0.34
N THR A 263 0.90 30.01 1.32
CA THR A 263 0.47 29.61 2.66
C THR A 263 1.56 29.79 3.71
N THR A 264 1.14 29.72 4.98
CA THR A 264 2.03 29.73 6.14
C THR A 264 1.90 28.43 6.93
N VAL A 265 2.93 28.08 7.69
CA VAL A 265 2.88 26.92 8.62
C VAL A 265 1.72 27.06 9.62
N ALA A 266 1.39 28.29 10.03
CA ALA A 266 0.31 28.55 10.98
C ALA A 266 -1.07 28.25 10.35
N GLU A 267 -1.31 28.67 9.12
CA GLU A 267 -2.55 28.38 8.38
C GLU A 267 -2.74 26.87 8.18
N VAL A 268 -1.70 26.16 7.72
CA VAL A 268 -1.76 24.72 7.52
C VAL A 268 -2.02 23.97 8.85
N ALA A 269 -1.39 24.42 9.95
CA ALA A 269 -1.66 23.84 11.26
C ALA A 269 -3.11 24.04 11.70
N MET A 270 -3.65 25.27 11.52
CA MET A 270 -5.05 25.59 11.86
C MET A 270 -6.04 24.78 11.00
N ASN A 271 -5.80 24.66 9.70
CA ASN A 271 -6.62 23.85 8.80
C ASN A 271 -6.65 22.38 9.25
N GLY A 272 -5.52 21.84 9.73
CA GLY A 272 -5.40 20.51 10.32
C GLY A 272 -5.94 20.40 11.76
N SER A 273 -6.63 21.42 12.28
CA SER A 273 -7.14 21.48 13.66
C SER A 273 -6.06 21.36 14.74
N PHE A 274 -4.88 21.95 14.51
CA PHE A 274 -3.80 22.07 15.48
C PHE A 274 -3.74 23.48 16.06
N TRP A 275 -4.37 23.68 17.22
CA TRP A 275 -4.50 24.99 17.88
C TRP A 275 -3.22 25.48 18.56
N HIS A 276 -2.23 24.59 18.78
CA HIS A 276 -0.97 24.90 19.44
C HIS A 276 0.21 24.63 18.49
N LEU A 277 0.72 25.69 17.86
CA LEU A 277 1.77 25.62 16.83
C LEU A 277 3.07 24.92 17.34
N GLY A 278 3.46 25.16 18.59
CA GLY A 278 4.63 24.49 19.17
C GLY A 278 4.45 22.98 19.30
N ARG A 279 3.25 22.51 19.71
CA ARG A 279 2.91 21.07 19.76
C ARG A 279 2.76 20.48 18.37
N PHE A 280 2.22 21.22 17.43
CA PHE A 280 2.16 20.81 16.02
C PHE A 280 3.58 20.59 15.48
N SER A 281 4.45 21.61 15.56
CA SER A 281 5.83 21.52 15.04
C SER A 281 6.63 20.39 15.67
N SER A 282 6.48 20.19 17.00
CA SER A 282 7.14 19.07 17.70
C SER A 282 6.62 17.71 17.23
N SER A 283 5.29 17.56 17.02
CA SER A 283 4.69 16.32 16.56
C SER A 283 5.02 16.02 15.10
N TYR A 284 5.02 17.07 14.27
CA TYR A 284 5.41 17.02 12.88
C TYR A 284 6.86 16.56 12.73
N ARG A 285 7.78 17.22 13.48
CA ARG A 285 9.19 16.84 13.49
C ARG A 285 9.40 15.41 13.99
N ALA A 286 8.66 15.00 15.01
CA ALA A 286 8.73 13.63 15.52
C ALA A 286 8.32 12.60 14.45
N LEU A 287 7.35 12.91 13.58
CA LEU A 287 6.89 12.00 12.54
C LEU A 287 7.79 12.02 11.29
N PHE A 288 8.08 13.21 10.74
CA PHE A 288 8.76 13.36 9.46
C PHE A 288 10.27 13.63 9.57
N ASN A 289 10.78 13.77 10.79
CA ASN A 289 12.18 14.10 11.11
C ASN A 289 12.67 15.43 10.49
N GLU A 290 11.73 16.31 10.13
CA GLU A 290 11.98 17.68 9.62
C GLU A 290 10.95 18.65 10.20
N LEU A 291 11.25 19.96 10.18
CA LEU A 291 10.30 20.98 10.60
C LEU A 291 9.28 21.29 9.49
N PRO A 292 8.03 21.67 9.83
CA PRO A 292 7.04 22.07 8.81
C PRO A 292 7.53 23.24 7.93
N SER A 293 8.32 24.15 8.49
CA SER A 293 8.94 25.25 7.76
C SER A 293 10.01 24.81 6.76
N GLU A 294 10.70 23.71 7.03
CA GLU A 294 11.70 23.12 6.12
C GLU A 294 10.98 22.46 4.93
N THR A 295 9.90 21.72 5.20
CA THR A 295 9.05 21.14 4.15
C THR A 295 8.52 22.22 3.21
N LEU A 296 7.95 23.30 3.75
CA LEU A 296 7.37 24.40 2.96
C LEU A 296 8.44 25.10 2.11
N LYS A 297 9.61 25.36 2.65
CA LYS A 297 10.75 25.96 1.91
C LYS A 297 11.21 25.08 0.75
N ARG A 298 11.34 23.76 0.99
CA ARG A 298 11.74 22.79 -0.03
C ARG A 298 10.75 22.73 -1.20
N ALA A 299 9.45 22.81 -0.91
CA ALA A 299 8.40 22.87 -1.94
C ALA A 299 8.53 24.11 -2.82
N GLY A 300 8.87 25.26 -2.23
CA GLY A 300 9.12 26.51 -2.96
C GLY A 300 10.29 26.43 -3.92
N THR A 301 11.39 25.74 -3.53
CA THR A 301 12.56 25.56 -4.39
C THR A 301 12.34 24.59 -5.56
N LYS A 302 11.52 23.56 -5.39
CA LYS A 302 11.17 22.61 -6.49
C LYS A 302 10.21 23.21 -7.53
N LYS A 303 9.51 24.30 -7.22
CA LYS A 303 8.52 24.95 -8.10
C LYS A 303 9.02 26.22 -8.79
N SER A 304 10.17 26.76 -8.39
CA SER A 304 10.78 27.90 -9.11
C SER A 304 11.32 27.42 -10.46
N PRO A 305 10.81 27.97 -11.60
CA PRO A 305 11.40 27.66 -12.90
C PRO A 305 12.81 28.23 -12.96
N VAL A 306 13.77 27.43 -13.42
CA VAL A 306 15.10 27.91 -13.90
C VAL A 306 14.92 28.57 -15.25
#